data_3147261637c805519ac06272694cdf02
#
_entry.id   3147261637c805519ac06272694cdf02
#
_cell.length_a   1.000
_cell.length_b   1.000
_cell.length_c   1.000
_cell.angle_alpha   90.00
_cell.angle_beta   90.00
_cell.angle_gamma   90.00
#
_symmetry.space_group_name_H-M   'P 1'
#
loop_
_entity.id
_entity.type
_entity.pdbx_description
1 polymer ?
#
loop_
_entity_poly.entity_id
_entity_poly.type
_entity_poly.pdbx_seq_one_letter_code
_entity_poly.pdbx_strand_id
1 'polypeptide(L)'
;MSIYKDKKVLITGASTGIGYALAEELNKRGAEVILTARSEDKLHALAEKIKASGGKAHVFVEDLSIQGSAEALYNQIKSQNLSVDILINNAGYGRWGELTSFERDDYAEMLQLNVVTLTDLCHLYLPDMVKQGGGGIINVGSMASLAPIPYASIYSSSKAYVLMFSEAIRFEYQDKNIKVMALLPGG
;
A
#
# COMPACT_ATOMS: atom_id res chain seq x y z
N MET A 1 11.91 -0.62 -22.79
CA MET A 1 10.54 -0.12 -22.51
C MET A 1 10.26 -0.38 -21.03
N SER A 2 9.74 0.60 -20.29
CA SER A 2 9.45 0.41 -18.85
C SER A 2 8.30 -0.60 -18.67
N ILE A 3 8.44 -1.52 -17.72
CA ILE A 3 7.38 -2.49 -17.35
C ILE A 3 6.15 -1.81 -16.72
N TYR A 4 6.30 -0.54 -16.32
CA TYR A 4 5.25 0.26 -15.68
C TYR A 4 4.47 1.13 -16.68
N LYS A 5 4.93 1.21 -17.95
CA LYS A 5 4.27 2.02 -18.95
C LYS A 5 2.81 1.58 -19.13
N ASP A 6 1.91 2.55 -19.07
CA ASP A 6 0.45 2.37 -19.20
C ASP A 6 -0.20 1.50 -18.09
N LYS A 7 0.54 1.18 -17.01
CA LYS A 7 0.01 0.48 -15.84
C LYS A 7 -0.64 1.44 -14.87
N LYS A 8 -1.79 1.05 -14.32
CA LYS A 8 -2.45 1.77 -13.23
C LYS A 8 -1.97 1.22 -11.90
N VAL A 9 -1.35 2.09 -11.10
CA VAL A 9 -0.70 1.72 -9.84
C VAL A 9 -1.40 2.42 -8.68
N LEU A 10 -2.05 1.63 -7.81
CA LEU A 10 -2.61 2.13 -6.55
C LEU A 10 -1.52 2.17 -5.49
N ILE A 11 -1.34 3.34 -4.86
CA ILE A 11 -0.33 3.57 -3.83
C ILE A 11 -1.03 4.08 -2.58
N THR A 12 -0.98 3.30 -1.51
CA THR A 12 -1.49 3.73 -0.20
C THR A 12 -0.43 4.52 0.57
N GLY A 13 -0.85 5.50 1.37
CA GLY A 13 0.08 6.36 2.08
C GLY A 13 0.91 7.27 1.16
N ALA A 14 0.34 7.69 0.02
CA ALA A 14 1.04 8.44 -1.02
C ALA A 14 1.34 9.90 -0.69
N SER A 15 0.86 10.43 0.43
CA SER A 15 0.99 11.85 0.78
C SER A 15 2.38 12.27 1.24
N THR A 16 3.24 11.33 1.67
CA THR A 16 4.58 11.61 2.20
C THR A 16 5.53 10.41 2.03
N GLY A 17 6.82 10.64 2.29
CA GLY A 17 7.82 9.57 2.42
C GLY A 17 7.95 8.66 1.21
N ILE A 18 8.02 7.35 1.46
CA ILE A 18 8.24 6.33 0.43
C ILE A 18 7.08 6.32 -0.60
N GLY A 19 5.83 6.42 -0.14
CA GLY A 19 4.67 6.43 -1.04
C GLY A 19 4.67 7.61 -2.00
N TYR A 20 5.05 8.80 -1.51
CA TYR A 20 5.23 9.99 -2.35
C TYR A 20 6.32 9.79 -3.41
N ALA A 21 7.49 9.33 -2.99
CA ALA A 21 8.62 9.10 -3.89
C ALA A 21 8.31 8.02 -4.95
N LEU A 22 7.61 6.94 -4.55
CA LEU A 22 7.16 5.90 -5.47
C LEU A 22 6.17 6.44 -6.51
N ALA A 23 5.22 7.30 -6.10
CA ALA A 23 4.27 7.91 -7.02
C ALA A 23 4.96 8.74 -8.10
N GLU A 24 5.93 9.58 -7.72
CA GLU A 24 6.71 10.37 -8.68
C GLU A 24 7.55 9.49 -9.62
N GLU A 25 8.26 8.52 -9.07
CA GLU A 25 9.15 7.66 -9.85
C GLU A 25 8.38 6.76 -10.82
N LEU A 26 7.27 6.18 -10.37
CA LEU A 26 6.44 5.33 -11.23
C LEU A 26 5.78 6.14 -12.36
N ASN A 27 5.34 7.35 -12.05
CA ASN A 27 4.81 8.24 -13.08
C ASN A 27 5.86 8.61 -14.13
N LYS A 28 7.10 8.93 -13.73
CA LYS A 28 8.22 9.16 -14.66
C LYS A 28 8.49 7.94 -15.56
N ARG A 29 8.18 6.75 -15.09
CA ARG A 29 8.28 5.50 -15.86
C ARG A 29 7.07 5.19 -16.72
N GLY A 30 6.08 6.09 -16.76
CA GLY A 30 4.89 6.01 -17.61
C GLY A 30 3.69 5.32 -16.95
N ALA A 31 3.68 5.14 -15.63
CA ALA A 31 2.51 4.65 -14.92
C ALA A 31 1.47 5.76 -14.73
N GLU A 32 0.20 5.37 -14.76
CA GLU A 32 -0.91 6.14 -14.24
C GLU A 32 -1.06 5.81 -12.74
N VAL A 33 -1.00 6.81 -11.87
CA VAL A 33 -1.00 6.58 -10.42
C VAL A 33 -2.35 6.89 -9.78
N ILE A 34 -2.76 6.03 -8.87
CA ILE A 34 -3.95 6.17 -8.03
C ILE A 34 -3.43 6.38 -6.61
N LEU A 35 -3.66 7.57 -6.06
CA LEU A 35 -3.06 8.03 -4.81
C LEU A 35 -4.09 8.01 -3.71
N THR A 36 -3.79 7.37 -2.58
CA THR A 36 -4.65 7.44 -1.40
C THR A 36 -3.87 7.71 -0.12
N ALA A 37 -4.42 8.57 0.71
CA ALA A 37 -4.00 8.90 2.08
C ALA A 37 -5.06 9.77 2.76
N ARG A 38 -4.84 10.12 4.04
CA ARG A 38 -5.72 11.01 4.81
C ARG A 38 -5.58 12.50 4.46
N SER A 39 -4.38 12.89 4.03
CA SER A 39 -4.03 14.31 3.82
C SER A 39 -4.43 14.75 2.41
N GLU A 40 -5.65 15.26 2.27
CA GLU A 40 -6.24 15.70 1.01
C GLU A 40 -5.36 16.71 0.28
N ASP A 41 -4.95 17.79 0.94
CA ASP A 41 -4.14 18.85 0.34
C ASP A 41 -2.82 18.32 -0.24
N LYS A 42 -2.16 17.41 0.48
CA LYS A 42 -0.90 16.81 0.03
C LYS A 42 -1.09 15.89 -1.17
N LEU A 43 -2.19 15.13 -1.20
CA LEU A 43 -2.51 14.28 -2.34
C LEU A 43 -2.81 15.11 -3.59
N HIS A 44 -3.60 16.17 -3.44
CA HIS A 44 -3.89 17.07 -4.57
C HIS A 44 -2.64 17.78 -5.07
N ALA A 45 -1.78 18.28 -4.18
CA ALA A 45 -0.50 18.89 -4.56
C ALA A 45 0.39 17.91 -5.35
N LEU A 46 0.48 16.65 -4.92
CA LEU A 46 1.22 15.61 -5.64
C LEU A 46 0.58 15.31 -7.00
N ALA A 47 -0.74 15.18 -7.06
CA ALA A 47 -1.45 14.91 -8.30
C ALA A 47 -1.26 16.04 -9.33
N GLU A 48 -1.34 17.30 -8.90
CA GLU A 48 -1.09 18.46 -9.77
C GLU A 48 0.35 18.51 -10.29
N LYS A 49 1.32 18.21 -9.43
CA LYS A 49 2.73 18.09 -9.82
C LYS A 49 2.94 17.01 -10.91
N ILE A 50 2.30 15.85 -10.73
CA ILE A 50 2.34 14.74 -11.70
C ILE A 50 1.70 15.16 -13.03
N LYS A 51 0.50 15.76 -12.99
CA LYS A 51 -0.20 16.25 -14.19
C LYS A 51 0.59 17.32 -14.92
N ALA A 52 1.22 18.25 -14.19
CA ALA A 52 2.06 19.29 -14.79
C ALA A 52 3.28 18.72 -15.54
N SER A 53 3.76 17.52 -15.16
CA SER A 53 4.80 16.80 -15.89
C SER A 53 4.28 15.91 -17.03
N GLY A 54 2.99 16.02 -17.38
CA GLY A 54 2.34 15.25 -18.45
C GLY A 54 1.86 13.86 -18.01
N GLY A 55 1.89 13.56 -16.72
CA GLY A 55 1.43 12.29 -16.18
C GLY A 55 -0.05 12.25 -15.85
N LYS A 56 -0.51 11.09 -15.38
CA LYS A 56 -1.90 10.88 -14.94
C LYS A 56 -1.93 10.49 -13.47
N ALA A 57 -2.76 11.18 -12.70
CA ALA A 57 -2.96 10.90 -11.28
C ALA A 57 -4.43 11.03 -10.88
N HIS A 58 -4.91 10.09 -10.09
CA HIS A 58 -6.22 10.09 -9.45
C HIS A 58 -6.04 10.17 -7.94
N VAL A 59 -6.92 10.90 -7.26
CA VAL A 59 -6.87 11.09 -5.81
C VAL A 59 -8.11 10.49 -5.18
N PHE A 60 -7.88 9.68 -4.14
CA PHE A 60 -8.91 9.13 -3.27
C PHE A 60 -8.50 9.39 -1.82
N VAL A 61 -9.25 10.24 -1.14
CA VAL A 61 -8.98 10.57 0.27
C VAL A 61 -9.65 9.51 1.14
N GLU A 62 -8.84 8.75 1.89
CA GLU A 62 -9.36 7.69 2.75
C GLU A 62 -8.47 7.51 3.98
N ASP A 63 -9.08 7.31 5.15
CA ASP A 63 -8.37 6.89 6.36
C ASP A 63 -8.36 5.38 6.47
N LEU A 64 -7.26 4.79 6.03
CA LEU A 64 -7.06 3.36 6.00
C LEU A 64 -6.83 2.72 7.39
N SER A 65 -6.79 3.51 8.47
CA SER A 65 -6.78 3.01 9.83
C SER A 65 -8.18 2.66 10.38
N ILE A 66 -9.22 3.02 9.62
CA ILE A 66 -10.61 2.74 9.99
C ILE A 66 -11.04 1.39 9.42
N GLN A 67 -11.74 0.59 10.23
CA GLN A 67 -12.29 -0.68 9.78
C GLN A 67 -13.28 -0.47 8.61
N GLY A 68 -13.16 -1.29 7.56
CA GLY A 68 -14.00 -1.20 6.35
C GLY A 68 -13.50 -0.20 5.31
N SER A 69 -12.48 0.61 5.61
CA SER A 69 -11.93 1.61 4.69
C SER A 69 -11.30 0.99 3.42
N ALA A 70 -10.76 -0.21 3.51
CA ALA A 70 -10.23 -0.93 2.35
C ALA A 70 -11.34 -1.19 1.31
N GLU A 71 -12.51 -1.66 1.76
CA GLU A 71 -13.66 -1.90 0.90
C GLU A 71 -14.25 -0.60 0.35
N ALA A 72 -14.31 0.45 1.19
CA ALA A 72 -14.75 1.77 0.78
C ALA A 72 -13.87 2.33 -0.35
N LEU A 73 -12.54 2.28 -0.18
CA LEU A 73 -11.57 2.69 -1.20
C LEU A 73 -11.72 1.88 -2.50
N TYR A 74 -11.80 0.56 -2.38
CA TYR A 74 -11.98 -0.33 -3.53
C TYR A 74 -13.25 0.05 -4.32
N ASN A 75 -14.38 0.24 -3.64
CA ASN A 75 -15.64 0.60 -4.27
C ASN A 75 -15.59 1.99 -4.92
N GLN A 76 -14.95 2.97 -4.29
CA GLN A 76 -14.72 4.31 -4.88
C GLN A 76 -13.93 4.22 -6.19
N ILE A 77 -12.81 3.47 -6.21
CA ILE A 77 -11.97 3.28 -7.40
C ILE A 77 -12.76 2.57 -8.51
N LYS A 78 -13.48 1.51 -8.17
CA LYS A 78 -14.32 0.76 -9.13
C LYS A 78 -15.46 1.61 -9.70
N SER A 79 -16.06 2.50 -8.92
CA SER A 79 -17.15 3.40 -9.39
C SER A 79 -16.68 4.38 -10.48
N GLN A 80 -15.37 4.68 -10.52
CA GLN A 80 -14.76 5.50 -11.58
C GLN A 80 -14.26 4.67 -12.78
N ASN A 81 -14.63 3.37 -12.87
CA ASN A 81 -14.17 2.44 -13.91
C ASN A 81 -12.63 2.32 -14.00
N LEU A 82 -11.94 2.51 -12.88
CA LEU A 82 -10.50 2.34 -12.80
C LEU A 82 -10.19 0.87 -12.44
N SER A 83 -9.31 0.24 -13.23
CA SER A 83 -8.67 -1.02 -12.87
C SER A 83 -7.35 -0.75 -12.13
N VAL A 84 -6.85 -1.71 -11.37
CA VAL A 84 -5.54 -1.64 -10.72
C VAL A 84 -4.69 -2.78 -11.24
N ASP A 85 -3.60 -2.45 -11.92
CA ASP A 85 -2.62 -3.43 -12.40
C ASP A 85 -1.60 -3.78 -11.30
N ILE A 86 -1.24 -2.77 -10.47
CA ILE A 86 -0.27 -2.93 -9.39
C ILE A 86 -0.82 -2.26 -8.13
N LEU A 87 -0.83 -3.01 -7.04
CA LEU A 87 -1.18 -2.52 -5.71
C LEU A 87 0.12 -2.33 -4.90
N ILE A 88 0.33 -1.13 -4.35
CA ILE A 88 1.41 -0.85 -3.42
C ILE A 88 0.82 -0.50 -2.06
N ASN A 89 0.81 -1.47 -1.17
CA ASN A 89 0.44 -1.32 0.22
C ASN A 89 1.61 -0.70 0.99
N ASN A 90 1.68 0.63 0.99
CA ASN A 90 2.74 1.40 1.65
C ASN A 90 2.26 2.10 2.93
N ALA A 91 0.96 2.38 3.06
CA ALA A 91 0.42 2.99 4.27
C ALA A 91 0.78 2.18 5.53
N GLY A 92 1.28 2.86 6.53
CA GLY A 92 1.66 2.24 7.80
C GLY A 92 2.50 3.17 8.64
N TYR A 93 2.52 2.92 9.94
CA TYR A 93 3.36 3.65 10.88
C TYR A 93 3.80 2.74 12.03
N GLY A 94 4.74 3.22 12.83
CA GLY A 94 5.21 2.56 14.04
C GLY A 94 5.14 3.46 15.24
N ARG A 95 5.06 2.86 16.43
CA ARG A 95 5.21 3.53 17.72
C ARG A 95 6.34 2.87 18.49
N TRP A 96 7.10 3.66 19.22
CA TRP A 96 8.25 3.25 20.03
C TRP A 96 8.03 3.56 21.49
N GLY A 97 8.10 2.56 22.34
CA GLY A 97 7.94 2.64 23.79
C GLY A 97 7.71 1.26 24.39
N GLU A 98 7.66 1.19 25.70
CA GLU A 98 7.22 -0.02 26.39
C GLU A 98 5.78 -0.38 25.99
N LEU A 99 5.44 -1.66 25.98
CA LEU A 99 4.12 -2.13 25.56
C LEU A 99 2.96 -1.42 26.26
N THR A 100 3.15 -1.07 27.52
CA THR A 100 2.13 -0.42 28.36
C THR A 100 2.21 1.11 28.35
N SER A 101 3.09 1.72 27.55
CA SER A 101 3.24 3.17 27.46
C SER A 101 2.19 3.84 26.57
N PHE A 102 1.37 3.08 25.86
CA PHE A 102 0.35 3.57 24.94
C PHE A 102 -1.00 2.97 25.28
N GLU A 103 -2.05 3.65 24.90
CA GLU A 103 -3.41 3.12 25.04
C GLU A 103 -3.65 1.93 24.08
N ARG A 104 -4.57 1.04 24.46
CA ARG A 104 -4.90 -0.13 23.63
C ARG A 104 -5.40 0.24 22.24
N ASP A 105 -6.14 1.35 22.13
CA ASP A 105 -6.69 1.82 20.87
C ASP A 105 -5.59 2.29 19.91
N ASP A 106 -4.49 2.84 20.42
CA ASP A 106 -3.32 3.19 19.59
C ASP A 106 -2.72 1.97 18.87
N TYR A 107 -2.67 0.83 19.57
CA TYR A 107 -2.19 -0.42 18.95
C TYR A 107 -3.22 -1.02 18.01
N ALA A 108 -4.50 -0.94 18.34
CA ALA A 108 -5.57 -1.43 17.48
C ALA A 108 -5.58 -0.70 16.15
N GLU A 109 -5.48 0.65 16.17
CA GLU A 109 -5.39 1.47 14.97
C GLU A 109 -4.16 1.12 14.12
N MET A 110 -2.98 0.96 14.76
CA MET A 110 -1.75 0.59 14.05
C MET A 110 -1.86 -0.79 13.40
N LEU A 111 -2.42 -1.77 14.09
CA LEU A 111 -2.63 -3.12 13.55
C LEU A 111 -3.70 -3.11 12.45
N GLN A 112 -4.76 -2.33 12.62
CA GLN A 112 -5.78 -2.14 11.57
C GLN A 112 -5.11 -1.68 10.28
N LEU A 113 -4.30 -0.63 10.33
CA LEU A 113 -3.63 -0.09 9.15
C LEU A 113 -2.56 -1.03 8.58
N ASN A 114 -1.62 -1.48 9.45
CA ASN A 114 -0.43 -2.21 9.01
C ASN A 114 -0.72 -3.66 8.59
N VAL A 115 -1.79 -4.26 9.10
CA VAL A 115 -2.10 -5.69 8.94
C VAL A 115 -3.44 -5.90 8.27
N VAL A 116 -4.54 -5.48 8.92
CA VAL A 116 -5.90 -5.81 8.46
C VAL A 116 -6.19 -5.17 7.12
N THR A 117 -6.06 -3.85 7.02
CA THR A 117 -6.34 -3.11 5.78
C THR A 117 -5.45 -3.54 4.61
N LEU A 118 -4.16 -3.82 4.86
CA LEU A 118 -3.25 -4.37 3.86
C LEU A 118 -3.75 -5.72 3.34
N THR A 119 -4.17 -6.60 4.25
CA THR A 119 -4.71 -7.92 3.91
C THR A 119 -6.00 -7.80 3.11
N ASP A 120 -6.92 -6.93 3.55
CA ASP A 120 -8.20 -6.69 2.88
C ASP A 120 -7.99 -6.14 1.46
N LEU A 121 -7.08 -5.18 1.27
CA LEU A 121 -6.75 -4.68 -0.07
C LEU A 121 -6.18 -5.79 -0.97
N CYS A 122 -5.28 -6.64 -0.47
CA CYS A 122 -4.82 -7.80 -1.22
C CYS A 122 -5.99 -8.72 -1.58
N HIS A 123 -6.87 -9.03 -0.63
CA HIS A 123 -8.03 -9.88 -0.83
C HIS A 123 -8.99 -9.34 -1.90
N LEU A 124 -9.23 -8.03 -1.90
CA LEU A 124 -10.14 -7.37 -2.85
C LEU A 124 -9.57 -7.29 -4.27
N TYR A 125 -8.27 -6.99 -4.42
CA TYR A 125 -7.66 -6.81 -5.74
C TYR A 125 -7.16 -8.09 -6.39
N LEU A 126 -6.79 -9.13 -5.63
CA LEU A 126 -6.31 -10.40 -6.20
C LEU A 126 -7.29 -11.05 -7.18
N PRO A 127 -8.61 -11.15 -6.91
CA PRO A 127 -9.56 -11.70 -7.88
C PRO A 127 -9.63 -10.90 -9.18
N ASP A 128 -9.58 -9.56 -9.10
CA ASP A 128 -9.57 -8.71 -10.28
C ASP A 128 -8.30 -8.89 -11.10
N MET A 129 -7.13 -8.97 -10.44
CA MET A 129 -5.85 -9.24 -11.09
C MET A 129 -5.83 -10.60 -11.79
N VAL A 130 -6.39 -11.64 -11.16
CA VAL A 130 -6.54 -12.97 -11.80
C VAL A 130 -7.44 -12.87 -13.03
N LYS A 131 -8.58 -12.18 -12.92
CA LYS A 131 -9.56 -12.03 -14.01
C LYS A 131 -8.98 -11.24 -15.19
N GLN A 132 -8.12 -10.28 -14.96
CA GLN A 132 -7.45 -9.51 -16.02
C GLN A 132 -6.19 -10.20 -16.60
N GLY A 133 -5.84 -11.40 -16.10
CA GLY A 133 -4.73 -12.20 -16.61
C GLY A 133 -3.36 -11.91 -16.01
N GLY A 134 -3.32 -11.19 -14.91
CA GLY A 134 -2.08 -10.92 -14.16
C GLY A 134 -2.11 -9.59 -13.42
N GLY A 135 -1.09 -9.38 -12.57
CA GLY A 135 -0.96 -8.17 -11.77
C GLY A 135 0.29 -8.18 -10.90
N GLY A 136 0.42 -7.16 -10.08
CA GLY A 136 1.51 -7.06 -9.11
C GLY A 136 1.06 -6.51 -7.77
N ILE A 137 1.64 -7.03 -6.69
CA ILE A 137 1.43 -6.52 -5.33
C ILE A 137 2.80 -6.25 -4.70
N ILE A 138 2.98 -5.06 -4.16
CA ILE A 138 4.14 -4.69 -3.35
C ILE A 138 3.63 -4.33 -1.95
N ASN A 139 3.98 -5.13 -0.97
CA ASN A 139 3.68 -4.85 0.43
C ASN A 139 4.92 -4.26 1.11
N VAL A 140 4.81 -3.05 1.63
CA VAL A 140 5.93 -2.37 2.28
C VAL A 140 6.04 -2.84 3.73
N GLY A 141 6.97 -3.75 3.94
CA GLY A 141 7.42 -4.22 5.24
C GLY A 141 8.40 -3.23 5.89
N SER A 142 9.45 -3.77 6.48
CA SER A 142 10.56 -3.04 7.11
C SER A 142 11.70 -4.02 7.36
N MET A 143 12.91 -3.54 7.58
CA MET A 143 13.97 -4.37 8.20
C MET A 143 13.53 -4.91 9.58
N ALA A 144 12.60 -4.23 10.25
CA ALA A 144 11.94 -4.71 11.46
C ALA A 144 11.14 -6.02 11.27
N SER A 145 10.90 -6.45 10.03
CA SER A 145 10.26 -7.73 9.72
C SER A 145 11.14 -8.95 10.05
N LEU A 146 12.45 -8.74 10.16
CA LEU A 146 13.44 -9.82 10.22
C LEU A 146 13.86 -10.21 11.65
N ALA A 147 13.58 -9.36 12.64
CA ALA A 147 13.95 -9.61 14.03
C ALA A 147 13.02 -8.88 15.00
N PRO A 148 12.86 -9.39 16.23
CA PRO A 148 12.14 -8.67 17.27
C PRO A 148 12.92 -7.40 17.66
N ILE A 149 12.19 -6.29 17.79
CA ILE A 149 12.79 -5.01 18.20
C ILE A 149 12.18 -4.63 19.55
N PRO A 150 12.97 -4.59 20.65
CA PRO A 150 12.53 -4.03 21.92
C PRO A 150 11.98 -2.62 21.75
N TYR A 151 10.98 -2.27 22.49
CA TYR A 151 10.27 -0.98 22.43
C TYR A 151 9.51 -0.71 21.11
N ALA A 152 9.52 -1.65 20.17
CA ALA A 152 8.73 -1.61 18.94
C ALA A 152 8.01 -2.94 18.68
N SER A 153 7.61 -3.63 19.74
CA SER A 153 7.10 -5.00 19.70
C SER A 153 5.91 -5.15 18.73
N ILE A 154 4.90 -4.31 18.84
CA ILE A 154 3.72 -4.40 17.96
C ILE A 154 4.08 -4.04 16.51
N TYR A 155 4.90 -2.99 16.32
CA TYR A 155 5.35 -2.59 14.98
C TYR A 155 6.15 -3.70 14.30
N SER A 156 7.20 -4.22 14.95
CA SER A 156 8.03 -5.29 14.37
C SER A 156 7.21 -6.56 14.08
N SER A 157 6.28 -6.92 14.98
CA SER A 157 5.35 -8.03 14.77
C SER A 157 4.42 -7.79 13.58
N SER A 158 3.88 -6.57 13.41
CA SER A 158 3.04 -6.22 12.26
C SER A 158 3.82 -6.32 10.95
N LYS A 159 5.10 -5.90 10.96
CA LYS A 159 5.95 -5.97 9.77
C LYS A 159 6.46 -7.40 9.48
N ALA A 160 6.65 -8.23 10.50
CA ALA A 160 6.89 -9.66 10.32
C ALA A 160 5.68 -10.36 9.68
N TYR A 161 4.46 -10.01 10.10
CA TYR A 161 3.23 -10.47 9.41
C TYR A 161 3.26 -10.12 7.92
N VAL A 162 3.56 -8.86 7.58
CA VAL A 162 3.60 -8.40 6.17
C VAL A 162 4.57 -9.25 5.34
N LEU A 163 5.75 -9.55 5.86
CA LEU A 163 6.73 -10.39 5.17
C LEU A 163 6.18 -11.82 4.96
N MET A 164 5.74 -12.48 6.02
CA MET A 164 5.25 -13.86 5.95
C MET A 164 4.01 -13.97 5.04
N PHE A 165 3.07 -13.05 5.17
CA PHE A 165 1.87 -12.98 4.33
C PHE A 165 2.22 -12.81 2.85
N SER A 166 3.14 -11.88 2.54
CA SER A 166 3.57 -11.62 1.16
C SER A 166 4.21 -12.85 0.51
N GLU A 167 5.08 -13.55 1.24
CA GLU A 167 5.71 -14.77 0.76
C GLU A 167 4.68 -15.89 0.53
N ALA A 168 3.72 -16.06 1.43
CA ALA A 168 2.67 -17.06 1.30
C ALA A 168 1.82 -16.81 0.03
N ILE A 169 1.25 -15.61 -0.11
CA ILE A 169 0.41 -15.29 -1.29
C ILE A 169 1.22 -15.25 -2.58
N ARG A 170 2.52 -15.00 -2.55
CA ARG A 170 3.40 -15.11 -3.72
C ARG A 170 3.37 -16.53 -4.30
N PHE A 171 3.44 -17.55 -3.45
CA PHE A 171 3.34 -18.94 -3.89
C PHE A 171 1.93 -19.34 -4.32
N GLU A 172 0.89 -18.87 -3.60
CA GLU A 172 -0.51 -19.17 -3.91
C GLU A 172 -0.96 -18.63 -5.30
N TYR A 173 -0.34 -17.55 -5.77
CA TYR A 173 -0.76 -16.85 -6.99
C TYR A 173 0.29 -16.85 -8.12
N GLN A 174 1.43 -17.50 -7.95
CA GLN A 174 2.50 -17.52 -8.97
C GLN A 174 2.03 -18.08 -10.33
N ASP A 175 1.19 -19.12 -10.32
CA ASP A 175 0.67 -19.74 -11.53
C ASP A 175 -0.44 -18.93 -12.21
N LYS A 176 -0.89 -17.85 -11.59
CA LYS A 176 -1.92 -16.92 -12.09
C LYS A 176 -1.34 -15.65 -12.69
N ASN A 177 -0.04 -15.63 -12.98
CA ASN A 177 0.69 -14.48 -13.49
C ASN A 177 0.61 -13.24 -12.57
N ILE A 178 0.57 -13.46 -11.25
CA ILE A 178 0.59 -12.40 -10.24
C ILE A 178 1.94 -12.41 -9.54
N LYS A 179 2.57 -11.26 -9.50
CA LYS A 179 3.86 -11.08 -8.82
C LYS A 179 3.63 -10.39 -7.48
N VAL A 180 4.06 -11.02 -6.40
CA VAL A 180 4.00 -10.44 -5.06
C VAL A 180 5.40 -10.26 -4.51
N MET A 181 5.64 -9.12 -3.86
CA MET A 181 6.92 -8.79 -3.25
C MET A 181 6.70 -8.08 -1.91
N ALA A 182 7.47 -8.47 -0.90
CA ALA A 182 7.67 -7.65 0.29
C ALA A 182 8.87 -6.73 0.07
N LEU A 183 8.67 -5.41 0.18
CA LEU A 183 9.75 -4.42 0.17
C LEU A 183 10.14 -4.11 1.62
N LEU A 184 11.41 -4.29 1.98
CA LEU A 184 11.90 -4.12 3.35
C LEU A 184 12.85 -2.91 3.45
N PRO A 185 12.33 -1.68 3.55
CA PRO A 185 13.17 -0.50 3.70
C PRO A 185 13.95 -0.53 5.01
N GLY A 186 15.19 -0.02 4.97
CA GLY A 186 15.95 0.37 6.15
C GLY A 186 15.52 1.72 6.70
N GLY A 187 16.09 2.12 7.83
CA GLY A 187 15.95 3.47 8.41
C GLY A 187 16.90 4.46 7.77
#